data_dca2bd4e976bd759f1899eee86ac4d38
#
_entry.id   dca2bd4e976bd759f1899eee86ac4d38
#
_cell.length_a   1.000
_cell.length_b   1.000
_cell.length_c   1.000
_cell.angle_alpha   90.00
_cell.angle_beta   90.00
_cell.angle_gamma   90.00
#
_symmetry.space_group_name_H-M   'P 1'
#
loop_
_entity.id
_entity.type
_entity.pdbx_description
1 polymer ?
#
loop_
_entity_poly.entity_id
_entity_poly.type
_entity_poly.pdbx_seq_one_letter_code
_entity_poly.pdbx_strand_id
1 'polypeptide(L)'
;GLPLLQALFAWLCTVAALLFGVAVAWRWQRGRRSRRLRLKQVGTVADLFIYPVKSCRGVAVKRAEMTTLGLRSGKLRDRCWTVIKDGHMVSAKKIPRIVLITVSCEDDYLILNAPGMKTLQIPIELPRTNSIWNCTRYGIXAQGRDCGDEAAEWITTFLNIEPCRLVHYEANMVTRKPRGYLPAFLPTDEVAYAEGSPILLISEPSLDDLNTRLEKKASVTIFRPNILVKGCSHYEEDTWVDILIGTVKLKGKMSCPRCTFTAVDPDTGIMDEKEVLKALKSYRKCDPSEQHDFKSSPPFGWLYGVEETGILEVGDPVYKIIS
;
A
#
# COMPACT_ATOMS: atom_id res chain seq x y z
N GLY A 1 76.42 8.17 1.05
CA GLY A 1 75.60 7.60 -0.03
C GLY A 1 74.31 6.91 0.50
N LEU A 2 74.35 6.16 1.64
CA LEU A 2 73.22 5.36 2.15
C LEU A 2 71.99 6.16 2.58
N PRO A 3 72.13 7.29 3.29
CA PRO A 3 70.92 8.02 3.74
C PRO A 3 70.10 8.70 2.62
N LEU A 4 70.78 9.08 1.52
CA LEU A 4 70.12 9.68 0.38
C LEU A 4 69.22 8.67 -0.37
N LEU A 5 69.73 7.42 -0.49
CA LEU A 5 68.98 6.34 -1.13
C LEU A 5 67.75 5.94 -0.31
N GLN A 6 67.84 5.92 1.00
CA GLN A 6 66.71 5.62 1.88
C GLN A 6 65.66 6.72 1.82
N ALA A 7 66.07 8.01 1.77
CA ALA A 7 65.17 9.14 1.62
C ALA A 7 64.42 9.11 0.27
N LEU A 8 65.13 8.78 -0.81
CA LEU A 8 64.54 8.65 -2.14
C LEU A 8 63.54 7.49 -2.20
N PHE A 9 63.85 6.36 -1.56
CA PHE A 9 62.94 5.20 -1.51
C PHE A 9 61.71 5.51 -0.72
N ALA A 10 61.83 6.19 0.44
CA ALA A 10 60.69 6.62 1.25
C ALA A 10 59.81 7.61 0.47
N TRP A 11 60.41 8.52 -0.27
CA TRP A 11 59.67 9.48 -1.10
C TRP A 11 58.90 8.81 -2.24
N LEU A 12 59.53 7.84 -2.92
CA LEU A 12 58.88 7.07 -3.98
C LEU A 12 57.71 6.25 -3.44
N CYS A 13 57.83 5.65 -2.26
CA CYS A 13 56.74 4.89 -1.63
C CYS A 13 55.55 5.79 -1.26
N THR A 14 55.82 7.02 -0.74
CA THR A 14 54.74 7.96 -0.42
C THR A 14 54.02 8.47 -1.66
N VAL A 15 54.74 8.76 -2.74
CA VAL A 15 54.14 9.19 -4.01
C VAL A 15 53.31 8.06 -4.61
N ALA A 16 53.82 6.80 -4.58
CA ALA A 16 53.08 5.63 -5.06
C ALA A 16 51.78 5.40 -4.26
N ALA A 17 51.83 5.57 -2.92
CA ALA A 17 50.64 5.43 -2.07
C ALA A 17 49.61 6.52 -2.35
N LEU A 18 50.06 7.77 -2.57
CA LEU A 18 49.17 8.87 -2.91
C LEU A 18 48.50 8.66 -4.27
N LEU A 19 49.27 8.22 -5.27
CA LEU A 19 48.72 7.93 -6.62
C LEU A 19 47.73 6.78 -6.57
N PHE A 20 48.01 5.77 -5.74
CA PHE A 20 47.08 4.65 -5.55
C PHE A 20 45.80 5.09 -4.88
N GLY A 21 45.91 5.93 -3.82
CA GLY A 21 44.78 6.52 -3.13
C GLY A 21 43.88 7.35 -4.06
N VAL A 22 44.52 8.19 -4.91
CA VAL A 22 43.80 9.00 -5.88
C VAL A 22 43.11 8.10 -6.93
N ALA A 23 43.80 7.05 -7.41
CA ALA A 23 43.24 6.11 -8.40
C ALA A 23 42.04 5.35 -7.81
N VAL A 24 42.13 4.92 -6.54
CA VAL A 24 41.03 4.24 -5.85
C VAL A 24 39.85 5.19 -5.64
N ALA A 25 40.12 6.43 -5.22
CA ALA A 25 39.10 7.45 -5.05
C ALA A 25 38.41 7.79 -6.38
N TRP A 26 39.21 7.87 -7.46
CA TRP A 26 38.70 8.14 -8.81
C TRP A 26 37.84 6.99 -9.34
N ARG A 27 38.27 5.76 -9.05
CA ARG A 27 37.53 4.55 -9.40
C ARG A 27 36.23 4.43 -8.59
N TRP A 28 36.29 4.85 -7.31
CA TRP A 28 35.11 4.95 -6.41
C TRP A 28 34.13 6.02 -6.90
N GLN A 29 34.63 7.19 -7.30
CA GLN A 29 33.80 8.26 -7.87
C GLN A 29 33.24 7.86 -9.24
N ARG A 30 34.00 7.12 -10.06
CA ARG A 30 33.49 6.62 -11.34
C ARG A 30 32.45 5.52 -11.15
N GLY A 31 32.61 4.66 -10.16
CA GLY A 31 31.62 3.63 -9.80
C GLY A 31 30.33 4.24 -9.25
N ARG A 32 30.42 5.46 -8.73
CA ARG A 32 29.27 6.25 -8.26
C ARG A 32 28.68 7.19 -9.33
N ARG A 33 29.05 7.07 -10.59
CA ARG A 33 28.23 7.64 -11.65
C ARG A 33 26.91 6.89 -11.58
N SER A 34 25.97 7.46 -10.79
CA SER A 34 24.60 7.00 -10.79
C SER A 34 24.19 6.85 -12.26
N ARG A 35 23.83 5.67 -12.67
CA ARG A 35 23.15 5.50 -13.95
C ARG A 35 21.99 6.49 -13.91
N ARG A 36 22.08 7.55 -14.72
CA ARG A 36 20.97 8.48 -14.87
C ARG A 36 19.77 7.63 -15.25
N LEU A 37 18.82 7.54 -14.33
CA LEU A 37 17.59 6.84 -14.60
C LEU A 37 16.95 7.51 -15.83
N ARG A 38 16.67 6.70 -16.83
CA ARG A 38 15.90 7.18 -17.98
C ARG A 38 14.44 7.15 -17.56
N LEU A 39 13.81 8.32 -17.55
CA LEU A 39 12.45 8.49 -17.09
C LEU A 39 11.55 8.89 -18.25
N LYS A 40 10.35 8.32 -18.30
CA LYS A 40 9.31 8.73 -19.22
C LYS A 40 8.07 9.09 -18.40
N GLN A 41 7.59 10.30 -18.52
CA GLN A 41 6.34 10.69 -17.86
C GLN A 41 5.18 9.90 -18.48
N VAL A 42 4.35 9.29 -17.63
CA VAL A 42 3.24 8.44 -18.06
C VAL A 42 1.89 8.96 -17.57
N GLY A 43 1.88 9.98 -16.71
CA GLY A 43 0.64 10.55 -16.23
C GLY A 43 0.89 11.51 -15.07
N THR A 44 -0.17 11.81 -14.35
CA THR A 44 -0.12 12.62 -13.13
C THR A 44 -1.02 11.99 -12.06
N VAL A 45 -0.70 12.24 -10.80
CA VAL A 45 -1.53 11.78 -9.67
C VAL A 45 -2.86 12.55 -9.71
N ALA A 46 -3.95 11.82 -9.95
CA ALA A 46 -5.30 12.41 -9.96
C ALA A 46 -5.86 12.52 -8.56
N ASP A 47 -5.73 11.47 -7.75
CA ASP A 47 -6.19 11.44 -6.36
C ASP A 47 -5.32 10.51 -5.53
N LEU A 48 -5.33 10.75 -4.22
CA LEU A 48 -4.69 9.90 -3.21
C LEU A 48 -5.74 9.46 -2.19
N PHE A 49 -5.71 8.19 -1.81
CA PHE A 49 -6.66 7.65 -0.82
C PHE A 49 -5.93 6.87 0.26
N ILE A 50 -6.39 7.06 1.49
CA ILE A 50 -5.93 6.30 2.65
C ILE A 50 -7.14 5.55 3.22
N TYR A 51 -6.94 4.30 3.62
CA TYR A 51 -7.96 3.46 4.23
C TYR A 51 -7.48 3.07 5.63
N PRO A 52 -7.65 3.97 6.62
CA PRO A 52 -7.00 3.72 7.92
C PRO A 52 -7.47 2.43 8.58
N VAL A 53 -8.78 2.13 8.50
CA VAL A 53 -9.34 0.90 9.06
C VAL A 53 -9.64 -0.08 7.92
N LYS A 54 -9.08 -1.27 8.01
CA LYS A 54 -9.27 -2.31 6.99
C LYS A 54 -10.77 -2.53 6.71
N SER A 55 -11.13 -2.51 5.44
CA SER A 55 -12.50 -2.70 4.92
C SER A 55 -13.47 -1.53 5.17
N CYS A 56 -13.15 -0.57 6.03
CA CYS A 56 -13.98 0.62 6.23
C CYS A 56 -13.79 1.63 5.07
N ARG A 57 -14.57 2.70 5.08
CA ARG A 57 -14.52 3.73 4.02
C ARG A 57 -13.16 4.41 3.99
N GLY A 58 -12.71 4.75 2.80
CA GLY A 58 -11.45 5.46 2.61
C GLY A 58 -11.58 6.97 2.76
N VAL A 59 -10.43 7.63 2.88
CA VAL A 59 -10.32 9.09 3.02
C VAL A 59 -9.50 9.60 1.84
N ALA A 60 -10.06 10.54 1.07
CA ALA A 60 -9.31 11.21 0.01
C ALA A 60 -8.43 12.30 0.64
N VAL A 61 -7.18 12.39 0.21
CA VAL A 61 -6.23 13.38 0.73
C VAL A 61 -5.53 14.06 -0.45
N LYS A 62 -5.12 15.32 -0.27
CA LYS A 62 -4.40 16.07 -1.31
C LYS A 62 -2.88 15.85 -1.23
N ARG A 63 -2.39 15.44 -0.06
CA ARG A 63 -0.98 15.23 0.22
C ARG A 63 -0.84 14.08 1.21
N ALA A 64 0.16 13.25 1.00
CA ALA A 64 0.43 12.11 1.91
C ALA A 64 1.91 11.78 1.92
N GLU A 65 2.37 11.25 3.04
CA GLU A 65 3.70 10.69 3.15
C GLU A 65 3.66 9.21 2.75
N MET A 66 4.57 8.82 1.88
CA MET A 66 4.76 7.40 1.54
C MET A 66 5.73 6.79 2.54
N THR A 67 5.24 5.87 3.34
CA THR A 67 6.07 5.08 4.27
C THR A 67 6.25 3.68 3.70
N THR A 68 7.11 2.89 4.33
CA THR A 68 7.32 1.49 3.90
C THR A 68 6.06 0.63 4.04
N LEU A 69 5.12 1.01 4.92
CA LEU A 69 3.86 0.29 5.14
C LEU A 69 2.67 0.92 4.42
N GLY A 70 2.90 1.94 3.60
CA GLY A 70 1.85 2.62 2.83
C GLY A 70 1.72 4.10 3.15
N LEU A 71 0.63 4.69 2.70
CA LEU A 71 0.41 6.14 2.83
C LEU A 71 0.06 6.54 4.26
N ARG A 72 0.51 7.74 4.63
CA ARG A 72 0.17 8.39 5.89
C ARG A 72 -0.21 9.85 5.62
N SER A 73 -1.28 10.31 6.25
CA SER A 73 -1.67 11.72 6.25
C SER A 73 -1.92 12.13 7.70
N GLY A 74 -1.07 12.99 8.23
CA GLY A 74 -1.12 13.30 9.66
C GLY A 74 -0.94 12.03 10.49
N LYS A 75 -1.91 11.75 11.35
CA LYS A 75 -1.89 10.58 12.23
C LYS A 75 -2.58 9.35 11.62
N LEU A 76 -3.28 9.52 10.50
CA LEU A 76 -3.94 8.41 9.81
C LEU A 76 -2.94 7.67 8.92
N ARG A 77 -2.77 6.37 9.18
CA ARG A 77 -1.90 5.48 8.40
C ARG A 77 -2.76 4.43 7.71
N ASP A 78 -2.42 4.12 6.47
CA ASP A 78 -3.17 3.17 5.65
C ASP A 78 -3.18 1.78 6.29
N ARG A 79 -4.38 1.20 6.47
CA ARG A 79 -4.63 -0.16 7.01
C ARG A 79 -3.84 -0.45 8.29
N CYS A 80 -3.82 0.52 9.22
CA CYS A 80 -3.18 0.31 10.53
C CYS A 80 -4.18 -0.02 11.64
N TRP A 81 -5.47 -0.04 11.32
CA TRP A 81 -6.51 -0.57 12.22
C TRP A 81 -7.26 -1.69 11.51
N THR A 82 -7.72 -2.66 12.28
CA THR A 82 -8.56 -3.74 11.74
C THR A 82 -9.53 -4.25 12.81
N VAL A 83 -10.69 -4.68 12.35
CA VAL A 83 -11.65 -5.40 13.21
C VAL A 83 -11.25 -6.87 13.20
N ILE A 84 -11.22 -7.48 14.38
CA ILE A 84 -10.94 -8.91 14.52
C ILE A 84 -12.11 -9.62 15.18
N LYS A 85 -12.34 -10.86 14.76
CA LYS A 85 -13.32 -11.77 15.35
C LYS A 85 -12.69 -13.17 15.43
N ASP A 86 -12.70 -13.77 16.60
CA ASP A 86 -12.11 -15.09 16.82
C ASP A 86 -10.67 -15.19 16.29
N GLY A 87 -9.87 -14.14 16.48
CA GLY A 87 -8.48 -14.11 16.05
C GLY A 87 -8.29 -13.86 14.54
N HIS A 88 -9.36 -13.62 13.78
CA HIS A 88 -9.27 -13.42 12.34
C HIS A 88 -9.70 -12.00 11.95
N MET A 89 -8.99 -11.42 10.98
CA MET A 89 -9.36 -10.10 10.46
C MET A 89 -10.69 -10.16 9.71
N VAL A 90 -11.63 -9.30 10.08
CA VAL A 90 -12.92 -9.15 9.42
C VAL A 90 -12.71 -8.47 8.06
N SER A 91 -13.46 -8.91 7.06
CA SER A 91 -13.41 -8.28 5.73
C SER A 91 -14.82 -8.01 5.20
N ALA A 92 -14.93 -7.01 4.35
CA ALA A 92 -16.20 -6.67 3.71
C ALA A 92 -16.76 -7.79 2.83
N LYS A 93 -15.93 -8.74 2.42
CA LYS A 93 -16.44 -9.94 1.71
C LYS A 93 -17.37 -10.76 2.58
N LYS A 94 -17.12 -10.80 3.89
CA LYS A 94 -17.93 -11.55 4.85
C LYS A 94 -18.99 -10.68 5.52
N ILE A 95 -18.62 -9.43 5.83
CA ILE A 95 -19.48 -8.47 6.53
C ILE A 95 -19.52 -7.18 5.69
N PRO A 96 -20.33 -7.15 4.61
CA PRO A 96 -20.32 -5.99 3.70
C PRO A 96 -20.64 -4.65 4.36
N ARG A 97 -21.48 -4.65 5.38
CA ARG A 97 -21.88 -3.45 6.11
C ARG A 97 -20.70 -2.62 6.65
N ILE A 98 -19.53 -3.25 6.85
CA ILE A 98 -18.34 -2.57 7.39
C ILE A 98 -17.89 -1.38 6.50
N VAL A 99 -18.18 -1.41 5.20
CA VAL A 99 -17.79 -0.32 4.29
C VAL A 99 -18.50 1.00 4.61
N LEU A 100 -19.60 0.96 5.36
CA LEU A 100 -20.36 2.15 5.75
C LEU A 100 -19.69 2.93 6.89
N ILE A 101 -18.73 2.34 7.59
CA ILE A 101 -18.02 3.02 8.67
C ILE A 101 -17.09 4.06 8.04
N THR A 102 -17.33 5.35 8.36
CA THR A 102 -16.47 6.45 7.92
C THR A 102 -15.41 6.71 8.97
N VAL A 103 -14.27 7.20 8.50
CA VAL A 103 -13.07 7.37 9.33
C VAL A 103 -12.54 8.79 9.14
N SER A 104 -12.21 9.46 10.23
CA SER A 104 -11.51 10.74 10.20
C SER A 104 -10.60 10.84 11.42
N CYS A 105 -9.85 11.92 11.52
CA CYS A 105 -8.97 12.19 12.66
C CYS A 105 -9.22 13.62 13.14
N GLU A 106 -9.46 13.77 14.43
CA GLU A 106 -9.56 15.09 15.08
C GLU A 106 -8.59 15.09 16.26
N ASP A 107 -7.67 16.03 16.24
CA ASP A 107 -6.61 16.12 17.25
C ASP A 107 -5.86 14.78 17.36
N ASP A 108 -5.96 14.10 18.49
CA ASP A 108 -5.29 12.83 18.77
C ASP A 108 -6.25 11.64 18.76
N TYR A 109 -7.43 11.81 18.14
CA TYR A 109 -8.47 10.78 18.14
C TYR A 109 -8.79 10.30 16.73
N LEU A 110 -8.89 8.99 16.61
CA LEU A 110 -9.54 8.35 15.46
C LEU A 110 -11.05 8.49 15.67
N ILE A 111 -11.75 9.03 14.67
CA ILE A 111 -13.19 9.28 14.74
C ILE A 111 -13.88 8.30 13.79
N LEU A 112 -14.81 7.51 14.33
CA LEU A 112 -15.62 6.60 13.53
C LEU A 112 -17.07 7.02 13.59
N ASN A 113 -17.73 7.03 12.41
CA ASN A 113 -19.16 7.26 12.28
C ASN A 113 -19.79 6.18 11.42
N ALA A 114 -21.05 5.89 11.64
CA ALA A 114 -21.82 4.94 10.85
C ALA A 114 -23.31 5.25 10.96
N PRO A 115 -24.13 4.88 9.96
CA PRO A 115 -25.56 5.18 10.02
C PRO A 115 -26.23 4.65 11.30
N GLY A 116 -26.94 5.53 11.99
CA GLY A 116 -27.67 5.17 13.20
C GLY A 116 -26.84 5.05 14.47
N MET A 117 -25.52 5.32 14.39
CA MET A 117 -24.61 5.19 15.52
C MET A 117 -24.17 6.56 16.04
N LYS A 118 -23.92 6.66 17.33
CA LYS A 118 -23.23 7.83 17.89
C LYS A 118 -21.79 7.83 17.43
N THR A 119 -21.19 9.01 17.27
CA THR A 119 -19.77 9.14 16.93
C THR A 119 -18.91 8.44 17.99
N LEU A 120 -17.96 7.63 17.53
CA LEU A 120 -16.99 6.97 18.40
C LEU A 120 -15.65 7.69 18.29
N GLN A 121 -15.05 8.01 19.42
CA GLN A 121 -13.72 8.63 19.51
C GLN A 121 -12.76 7.66 20.19
N ILE A 122 -11.67 7.35 19.53
CA ILE A 122 -10.66 6.40 20.03
C ILE A 122 -9.33 7.12 20.08
N PRO A 123 -8.61 7.15 21.20
CA PRO A 123 -7.25 7.71 21.21
C PRO A 123 -6.38 6.96 20.21
N ILE A 124 -5.64 7.69 19.39
CA ILE A 124 -4.69 7.04 18.46
C ILE A 124 -3.54 6.44 19.26
N GLU A 125 -3.06 7.15 20.26
CA GLU A 125 -2.08 6.63 21.22
C GLU A 125 -2.83 5.92 22.35
N LEU A 126 -2.84 4.59 22.31
CA LEU A 126 -3.59 3.78 23.26
C LEU A 126 -2.84 3.57 24.57
N PRO A 127 -3.56 3.38 25.69
CA PRO A 127 -2.92 3.03 26.96
C PRO A 127 -2.04 1.78 26.80
N ARG A 128 -0.85 1.83 27.36
CA ARG A 128 0.08 0.68 27.32
C ARG A 128 -0.46 -0.55 28.01
N THR A 129 -1.42 -0.36 28.93
CA THR A 129 -2.07 -1.47 29.63
C THR A 129 -3.07 -2.23 28.76
N ASN A 130 -3.52 -1.64 27.63
CA ASN A 130 -4.42 -2.36 26.73
C ASN A 130 -3.70 -3.57 26.13
N SER A 131 -4.40 -4.69 26.03
CA SER A 131 -3.84 -5.97 25.56
C SER A 131 -3.37 -5.89 24.12
N ILE A 132 -2.33 -6.63 23.80
CA ILE A 132 -1.89 -6.87 22.43
C ILE A 132 -2.52 -8.19 21.98
N TRP A 133 -3.24 -8.17 20.87
CA TRP A 133 -3.89 -9.35 20.32
C TRP A 133 -3.15 -9.83 19.08
N ASN A 134 -3.07 -11.15 18.97
CA ASN A 134 -2.63 -11.79 17.73
C ASN A 134 -3.85 -11.93 16.82
N CYS A 135 -3.66 -11.65 15.54
CA CYS A 135 -4.72 -11.82 14.56
C CYS A 135 -4.15 -12.37 13.26
N THR A 136 -4.98 -13.02 12.48
CA THR A 136 -4.53 -13.66 11.25
C THR A 136 -5.33 -13.23 10.03
N ARG A 137 -4.66 -13.30 8.90
CA ARG A 137 -5.28 -13.24 7.58
C ARG A 137 -4.52 -14.23 6.70
N TYR A 138 -5.22 -15.17 6.08
CA TYR A 138 -4.58 -16.25 5.30
C TYR A 138 -3.55 -17.06 6.11
N GLY A 139 -3.82 -17.25 7.41
CA GLY A 139 -2.94 -18.01 8.29
C GLY A 139 -1.67 -17.28 8.72
N ILE A 140 -1.51 -16.00 8.38
CA ILE A 140 -0.30 -15.25 8.71
C ILE A 140 -0.58 -14.21 9.79
N UNK A 141 0.03 -14.11 10.78
CA UNK A 141 -0.15 -13.37 11.91
C UNK A 141 0.18 -11.97 11.69
N ALA A 142 -0.31 -11.34 12.51
CA ALA A 142 -0.02 -9.94 12.83
C ALA A 142 -0.45 -9.63 14.25
N GLN A 143 -0.02 -8.50 14.74
CA GLN A 143 -0.39 -8.05 16.09
C GLN A 143 -1.08 -6.68 16.03
N GLY A 144 -1.88 -6.39 17.06
CA GLY A 144 -2.46 -5.07 17.26
C GLY A 144 -2.84 -4.84 18.70
N ARG A 145 -2.74 -3.58 19.15
CA ARG A 145 -3.20 -3.22 20.49
C ARG A 145 -4.70 -2.98 20.47
N ASP A 146 -5.37 -3.54 21.45
CA ASP A 146 -6.81 -3.42 21.59
C ASP A 146 -7.22 -1.96 21.82
N CYS A 147 -8.21 -1.51 21.06
CA CYS A 147 -8.74 -0.15 21.17
C CYS A 147 -9.73 0.03 22.32
N GLY A 148 -10.05 -1.03 23.06
CA GLY A 148 -10.87 -0.96 24.25
C GLY A 148 -12.31 -1.44 24.08
N ASP A 149 -13.01 -1.57 25.20
CA ASP A 149 -14.35 -2.15 25.23
C ASP A 149 -15.39 -1.27 24.56
N GLU A 150 -15.29 0.04 24.68
CA GLU A 150 -16.24 0.97 24.03
C GLU A 150 -16.20 0.79 22.51
N ALA A 151 -15.00 0.72 21.93
CA ALA A 151 -14.83 0.48 20.49
C ALA A 151 -15.38 -0.89 20.08
N ALA A 152 -15.11 -1.92 20.89
CA ALA A 152 -15.59 -3.28 20.63
C ALA A 152 -17.12 -3.33 20.64
N GLU A 153 -17.75 -2.72 21.63
CA GLU A 153 -19.21 -2.67 21.73
C GLU A 153 -19.84 -1.92 20.57
N TRP A 154 -19.27 -0.76 20.21
CA TRP A 154 -19.77 0.07 19.11
C TRP A 154 -19.74 -0.72 17.77
N ILE A 155 -18.61 -1.36 17.48
CA ILE A 155 -18.43 -2.09 16.22
C ILE A 155 -19.31 -3.34 16.19
N THR A 156 -19.35 -4.09 17.28
CA THR A 156 -20.20 -5.28 17.42
C THR A 156 -21.66 -4.92 17.15
N THR A 157 -22.14 -3.81 17.76
CA THR A 157 -23.51 -3.34 17.61
C THR A 157 -23.79 -2.93 16.15
N PHE A 158 -22.90 -2.10 15.56
CA PHE A 158 -23.13 -1.64 14.20
C PHE A 158 -23.11 -2.78 13.19
N LEU A 159 -22.13 -3.67 13.29
CA LEU A 159 -22.02 -4.78 12.35
C LEU A 159 -23.05 -5.89 12.59
N ASN A 160 -23.69 -5.88 13.75
CA ASN A 160 -24.69 -6.87 14.17
C ASN A 160 -24.12 -8.30 14.03
N ILE A 161 -22.95 -8.52 14.61
CA ILE A 161 -22.28 -9.81 14.62
C ILE A 161 -21.92 -10.17 16.05
N GLU A 162 -21.44 -11.40 16.27
CA GLU A 162 -20.91 -11.80 17.57
C GLU A 162 -19.70 -10.93 17.95
N PRO A 163 -19.39 -10.85 19.26
CA PRO A 163 -18.38 -9.91 19.74
C PRO A 163 -17.09 -9.90 18.91
N CYS A 164 -16.67 -8.69 18.57
CA CYS A 164 -15.45 -8.44 17.84
C CYS A 164 -14.68 -7.30 18.51
N ARG A 165 -13.42 -7.12 18.14
CA ARG A 165 -12.54 -6.11 18.72
C ARG A 165 -11.93 -5.27 17.60
N LEU A 166 -11.65 -3.99 17.86
CA LEU A 166 -10.82 -3.15 16.99
C LEU A 166 -9.41 -3.15 17.54
N VAL A 167 -8.43 -3.38 16.68
CA VAL A 167 -7.02 -3.35 17.09
C VAL A 167 -6.23 -2.40 16.21
N HIS A 168 -5.18 -1.82 16.78
CA HIS A 168 -4.29 -0.84 16.14
C HIS A 168 -2.87 -1.38 16.06
N TYR A 169 -2.28 -1.33 14.88
CA TYR A 169 -0.88 -1.68 14.65
C TYR A 169 0.03 -0.55 15.14
N GLU A 170 0.95 -0.86 16.02
CA GLU A 170 1.96 0.07 16.51
C GLU A 170 3.35 -0.33 16.01
N ALA A 171 4.28 0.62 15.99
CA ALA A 171 5.66 0.35 15.61
C ALA A 171 6.22 -0.82 16.45
N ASN A 172 7.01 -1.66 15.80
CA ASN A 172 7.65 -2.84 16.40
C ASN A 172 6.73 -4.03 16.68
N MET A 173 5.46 -3.95 16.30
CA MET A 173 4.59 -5.12 16.33
C MET A 173 4.86 -6.03 15.14
N VAL A 174 4.44 -7.29 15.25
CA VAL A 174 4.59 -8.26 14.16
C VAL A 174 3.75 -7.82 12.96
N THR A 175 4.41 -7.64 11.81
CA THR A 175 3.79 -7.35 10.52
C THR A 175 3.50 -8.66 9.78
N ARG A 176 2.64 -8.59 8.76
CA ARG A 176 2.41 -9.73 7.88
C ARG A 176 3.40 -9.71 6.72
N LYS A 177 3.83 -10.90 6.31
CA LYS A 177 4.75 -11.07 5.17
C LYS A 177 3.94 -11.57 3.97
N PRO A 178 3.66 -10.71 2.98
CA PRO A 178 2.86 -11.12 1.80
C PRO A 178 3.46 -12.31 1.05
N ARG A 179 4.77 -12.46 1.06
CA ARG A 179 5.47 -13.58 0.42
C ARG A 179 4.88 -14.95 0.78
N GLY A 180 4.32 -15.06 1.99
CA GLY A 180 3.73 -16.32 2.44
C GLY A 180 2.50 -16.76 1.64
N TYR A 181 1.88 -15.85 0.86
CA TYR A 181 0.71 -16.18 0.03
C TYR A 181 0.71 -15.45 -1.32
N LEU A 182 1.68 -14.56 -1.55
CA LEU A 182 1.86 -13.85 -2.83
C LEU A 182 3.33 -13.99 -3.25
N PRO A 183 3.64 -14.98 -4.08
CA PRO A 183 5.05 -15.29 -4.44
C PRO A 183 5.83 -14.15 -5.11
N ALA A 184 5.15 -13.18 -5.71
CA ALA A 184 5.79 -12.02 -6.34
C ALA A 184 6.46 -11.09 -5.34
N PHE A 185 6.15 -11.22 -4.04
CA PHE A 185 6.73 -10.37 -2.99
C PHE A 185 8.03 -10.97 -2.45
N LEU A 186 8.90 -10.10 -1.96
CA LEU A 186 10.16 -10.52 -1.34
C LEU A 186 9.94 -10.93 0.11
N PRO A 187 10.82 -11.76 0.69
CA PRO A 187 10.74 -12.07 2.12
C PRO A 187 10.83 -10.84 3.02
N THR A 188 11.42 -9.74 2.53
CA THR A 188 11.55 -8.48 3.26
C THR A 188 10.32 -7.57 3.13
N ASP A 189 9.44 -7.84 2.15
CA ASP A 189 8.21 -7.04 2.00
C ASP A 189 7.28 -7.31 3.18
N GLU A 190 6.65 -6.27 3.70
CA GLU A 190 5.76 -6.41 4.84
C GLU A 190 4.60 -5.41 4.78
N VAL A 191 3.50 -5.77 5.42
CA VAL A 191 2.31 -4.93 5.56
C VAL A 191 1.77 -5.06 6.98
N ALA A 192 1.06 -4.05 7.45
CA ALA A 192 0.30 -4.18 8.70
C ALA A 192 -0.96 -4.98 8.39
N TYR A 193 -2.07 -4.33 8.05
CA TYR A 193 -3.32 -5.05 7.75
C TYR A 193 -3.76 -4.93 6.30
N ALA A 194 -2.96 -4.32 5.42
CA ALA A 194 -3.25 -4.30 3.99
C ALA A 194 -3.35 -5.74 3.45
N GLU A 195 -4.10 -5.97 2.39
CA GLU A 195 -4.35 -7.33 1.92
C GLU A 195 -3.07 -8.01 1.43
N GLY A 196 -2.29 -7.36 0.58
CA GLY A 196 -1.05 -7.96 0.09
C GLY A 196 0.06 -6.97 -0.21
N SER A 197 -0.24 -5.68 -0.24
CA SER A 197 0.73 -4.67 -0.68
C SER A 197 0.48 -3.37 0.07
N PRO A 198 1.53 -2.59 0.34
CA PRO A 198 1.32 -1.25 0.89
C PRO A 198 0.62 -0.30 -0.08
N ILE A 199 0.74 -0.52 -1.40
CA ILE A 199 0.18 0.40 -2.40
C ILE A 199 -0.54 -0.35 -3.51
N LEU A 200 -1.75 0.11 -3.81
CA LEU A 200 -2.51 -0.26 -5.00
C LEU A 200 -2.68 0.99 -5.86
N LEU A 201 -2.33 0.88 -7.15
CA LEU A 201 -2.47 1.95 -8.12
C LEU A 201 -3.41 1.52 -9.23
N ILE A 202 -4.34 2.42 -9.62
CA ILE A 202 -5.16 2.25 -10.82
C ILE A 202 -5.14 3.57 -11.60
N SER A 203 -5.60 3.54 -12.86
CA SER A 203 -5.71 4.74 -13.66
C SER A 203 -7.17 5.10 -13.95
N GLU A 204 -7.45 6.41 -14.10
CA GLU A 204 -8.78 6.87 -14.52
C GLU A 204 -9.18 6.30 -15.88
N PRO A 205 -8.29 6.31 -16.91
CA PRO A 205 -8.70 5.75 -18.20
C PRO A 205 -9.07 4.27 -18.15
N SER A 206 -8.42 3.48 -17.27
CA SER A 206 -8.80 2.07 -17.10
C SER A 206 -10.18 1.93 -16.48
N LEU A 207 -10.50 2.77 -15.50
CA LEU A 207 -11.84 2.79 -14.89
C LEU A 207 -12.88 3.26 -15.91
N ASP A 208 -12.56 4.27 -16.72
CA ASP A 208 -13.47 4.75 -17.77
C ASP A 208 -13.76 3.65 -18.79
N ASP A 209 -12.73 2.92 -19.24
CA ASP A 209 -12.92 1.80 -20.16
C ASP A 209 -13.82 0.71 -19.54
N LEU A 210 -13.57 0.34 -18.31
CA LEU A 210 -14.43 -0.62 -17.60
C LEU A 210 -15.88 -0.13 -17.57
N ASN A 211 -16.07 1.16 -17.27
CA ASN A 211 -17.39 1.77 -17.16
C ASN A 211 -18.17 1.81 -18.49
N THR A 212 -17.50 1.68 -19.64
CA THR A 212 -18.20 1.53 -20.92
C THR A 212 -18.92 0.18 -21.03
N ARG A 213 -18.57 -0.77 -20.17
CA ARG A 213 -19.09 -2.17 -20.20
C ARG A 213 -20.09 -2.45 -19.10
N LEU A 214 -20.42 -1.44 -18.27
CA LEU A 214 -21.29 -1.60 -17.11
C LEU A 214 -22.57 -0.78 -17.31
N GLU A 215 -23.72 -1.34 -16.91
CA GLU A 215 -24.98 -0.57 -16.88
C GLU A 215 -24.92 0.50 -15.79
N LYS A 216 -24.50 0.11 -14.58
CA LYS A 216 -24.27 1.04 -13.47
C LYS A 216 -22.77 1.31 -13.35
N LYS A 217 -22.37 2.56 -13.51
CA LYS A 217 -20.95 2.92 -13.43
C LYS A 217 -20.36 2.60 -12.08
N ALA A 218 -19.19 1.96 -12.09
CA ALA A 218 -18.43 1.67 -10.89
C ALA A 218 -17.68 2.92 -10.42
N SER A 219 -17.72 3.19 -9.12
CA SER A 219 -16.91 4.22 -8.49
C SER A 219 -15.49 3.69 -8.27
N VAL A 220 -14.50 4.59 -8.30
CA VAL A 220 -13.12 4.25 -7.97
C VAL A 220 -13.02 3.62 -6.57
N THR A 221 -13.89 4.00 -5.67
CA THR A 221 -13.86 3.56 -4.27
C THR A 221 -14.05 2.06 -4.09
N ILE A 222 -14.75 1.38 -5.01
CA ILE A 222 -14.92 -0.09 -4.89
C ILE A 222 -13.60 -0.84 -5.08
N PHE A 223 -12.65 -0.24 -5.82
CA PHE A 223 -11.34 -0.85 -6.08
C PHE A 223 -10.32 -0.52 -5.00
N ARG A 224 -10.59 0.51 -4.21
CA ARG A 224 -9.80 0.91 -3.04
C ARG A 224 -8.31 1.19 -3.37
N PRO A 225 -8.03 1.98 -4.42
CA PRO A 225 -6.64 2.34 -4.72
C PRO A 225 -6.10 3.34 -3.71
N ASN A 226 -4.77 3.34 -3.56
CA ASN A 226 -4.07 4.40 -2.83
C ASN A 226 -3.72 5.54 -3.76
N ILE A 227 -3.35 5.22 -5.01
CA ILE A 227 -2.96 6.20 -6.03
C ILE A 227 -3.85 6.02 -7.26
N LEU A 228 -4.52 7.10 -7.66
CA LEU A 228 -5.25 7.14 -8.92
C LEU A 228 -4.46 8.03 -9.87
N VAL A 229 -4.16 7.53 -11.07
CA VAL A 229 -3.36 8.25 -12.08
C VAL A 229 -4.26 8.64 -13.25
N LYS A 230 -4.01 9.81 -13.83
CA LYS A 230 -4.69 10.28 -15.04
C LYS A 230 -3.67 10.67 -16.11
N GLY A 231 -4.16 10.87 -17.35
CA GLY A 231 -3.33 11.36 -18.45
C GLY A 231 -2.53 10.26 -19.16
N CYS A 232 -2.86 9.00 -18.92
CA CYS A 232 -2.26 7.84 -19.59
C CYS A 232 -3.32 7.15 -20.46
N SER A 233 -2.91 6.13 -21.22
CA SER A 233 -3.86 5.27 -21.92
C SER A 233 -4.45 4.24 -20.95
N HIS A 234 -5.63 3.70 -21.28
CA HIS A 234 -6.23 2.66 -20.42
C HIS A 234 -5.34 1.42 -20.39
N TYR A 235 -5.18 0.85 -19.21
CA TYR A 235 -4.34 -0.32 -18.89
C TYR A 235 -2.85 -0.10 -19.17
N GLU A 236 -2.42 1.14 -19.40
CA GLU A 236 -0.98 1.43 -19.57
C GLU A 236 -0.22 1.12 -18.28
N GLU A 237 -0.87 1.27 -17.12
CA GLU A 237 -0.29 0.93 -15.83
C GLU A 237 0.13 -0.53 -15.72
N ASP A 238 -0.40 -1.41 -16.55
CA ASP A 238 0.02 -2.82 -16.60
C ASP A 238 1.48 -2.98 -17.05
N THR A 239 2.04 -1.93 -17.69
CA THR A 239 3.42 -1.96 -18.20
C THR A 239 4.42 -1.22 -17.31
N TRP A 240 3.94 -0.63 -16.20
CA TRP A 240 4.81 0.20 -15.35
C TRP A 240 5.45 -0.65 -14.25
N VAL A 241 6.62 -1.22 -14.55
CA VAL A 241 7.32 -2.08 -13.58
C VAL A 241 7.82 -1.25 -12.40
N ASP A 242 8.60 -0.21 -12.69
CA ASP A 242 9.13 0.70 -11.67
C ASP A 242 8.67 2.11 -11.97
N ILE A 243 8.16 2.81 -10.95
CA ILE A 243 7.70 4.19 -11.11
C ILE A 243 8.34 5.11 -10.08
N LEU A 244 8.45 6.38 -10.47
CA LEU A 244 8.97 7.45 -9.64
C LEU A 244 7.96 8.59 -9.62
N ILE A 245 7.60 9.05 -8.42
CA ILE A 245 6.70 10.21 -8.21
C ILE A 245 7.41 11.10 -7.18
N GLY A 246 7.94 12.24 -7.62
CA GLY A 246 8.81 13.04 -6.76
C GLY A 246 10.04 12.23 -6.36
N THR A 247 10.25 12.06 -5.06
CA THR A 247 11.33 11.21 -4.53
C THR A 247 10.87 9.78 -4.21
N VAL A 248 9.58 9.51 -4.33
CA VAL A 248 9.01 8.20 -4.01
C VAL A 248 9.28 7.23 -5.17
N LYS A 249 9.94 6.12 -4.87
CA LYS A 249 10.18 5.05 -5.84
C LYS A 249 9.38 3.81 -5.45
N LEU A 250 8.57 3.34 -6.39
CA LEU A 250 7.71 2.17 -6.19
C LEU A 250 8.10 1.07 -7.16
N LYS A 251 8.17 -0.15 -6.65
CA LYS A 251 8.48 -1.36 -7.42
C LYS A 251 7.21 -2.15 -7.67
N GLY A 252 6.85 -2.32 -8.95
CA GLY A 252 5.70 -3.15 -9.31
C GLY A 252 5.94 -4.60 -8.93
N LYS A 253 4.95 -5.21 -8.28
CA LYS A 253 5.04 -6.59 -7.80
C LYS A 253 4.18 -7.53 -8.65
N MET A 254 2.93 -7.15 -8.89
CA MET A 254 1.99 -7.99 -9.62
C MET A 254 0.70 -7.22 -9.90
N SER A 255 -0.09 -7.72 -10.82
CA SER A 255 -1.44 -7.20 -11.04
C SER A 255 -2.32 -7.49 -9.82
N CYS A 256 -3.33 -6.66 -9.60
CA CYS A 256 -4.24 -6.84 -8.46
C CYS A 256 -5.39 -7.77 -8.86
N PRO A 257 -5.43 -9.02 -8.36
CA PRO A 257 -6.55 -9.91 -8.68
C PRO A 257 -7.81 -9.46 -7.95
N ARG A 258 -8.89 -9.32 -8.70
CA ARG A 258 -10.15 -8.80 -8.14
C ARG A 258 -11.06 -9.92 -7.68
N CYS A 259 -11.79 -9.64 -6.62
CA CYS A 259 -12.65 -10.63 -5.98
C CYS A 259 -14.04 -10.02 -5.69
N THR A 260 -14.89 -10.78 -5.05
CA THR A 260 -16.26 -10.37 -4.76
C THR A 260 -16.40 -9.12 -3.90
N PHE A 261 -15.32 -8.63 -3.29
CA PHE A 261 -15.38 -7.33 -2.59
C PHE A 261 -15.80 -6.20 -3.54
N THR A 262 -15.45 -6.29 -4.84
CA THR A 262 -15.87 -5.27 -5.83
C THR A 262 -17.39 -5.22 -6.03
N ALA A 263 -18.13 -6.23 -5.54
CA ALA A 263 -19.59 -6.25 -5.59
C ALA A 263 -20.24 -5.58 -4.37
N VAL A 264 -19.47 -5.13 -3.40
CA VAL A 264 -20.02 -4.42 -2.23
C VAL A 264 -20.21 -2.96 -2.59
N ASP A 265 -21.46 -2.50 -2.59
CA ASP A 265 -21.80 -1.11 -2.83
C ASP A 265 -21.31 -0.28 -1.64
N PRO A 266 -20.41 0.71 -1.85
CA PRO A 266 -19.84 1.46 -0.73
C PRO A 266 -20.82 2.41 -0.04
N ASP A 267 -21.96 2.70 -0.67
CA ASP A 267 -22.95 3.62 -0.09
C ASP A 267 -24.06 2.91 0.66
N THR A 268 -24.34 1.66 0.31
CA THR A 268 -25.41 0.87 0.96
C THR A 268 -24.87 -0.26 1.84
N GLY A 269 -23.61 -0.67 1.63
CA GLY A 269 -23.04 -1.82 2.34
C GLY A 269 -23.71 -3.14 1.95
N ILE A 270 -24.29 -3.22 0.75
CA ILE A 270 -24.96 -4.41 0.25
C ILE A 270 -24.13 -4.99 -0.88
N MET A 271 -24.00 -6.32 -0.90
CA MET A 271 -23.32 -7.02 -2.00
C MET A 271 -24.31 -7.25 -3.15
N ASP A 272 -23.96 -6.74 -4.34
CA ASP A 272 -24.83 -6.85 -5.52
C ASP A 272 -24.49 -8.07 -6.38
N GLU A 273 -24.96 -8.08 -7.63
CA GLU A 273 -24.86 -9.22 -8.55
C GLU A 273 -23.46 -9.47 -9.12
N LYS A 274 -22.44 -8.80 -8.63
CA LYS A 274 -21.06 -8.99 -9.10
C LYS A 274 -20.85 -8.58 -10.57
N GLU A 275 -21.62 -7.61 -11.03
CA GLU A 275 -21.57 -7.13 -12.42
C GLU A 275 -20.13 -6.70 -12.81
N VAL A 276 -19.46 -5.94 -11.94
CA VAL A 276 -18.08 -5.49 -12.17
C VAL A 276 -17.15 -6.67 -12.39
N LEU A 277 -17.27 -7.70 -11.54
CA LEU A 277 -16.41 -8.87 -11.63
C LEU A 277 -16.68 -9.66 -12.90
N LYS A 278 -17.94 -9.79 -13.30
CA LYS A 278 -18.33 -10.46 -14.57
C LYS A 278 -17.77 -9.69 -15.76
N ALA A 279 -17.90 -8.36 -15.76
CA ALA A 279 -17.38 -7.52 -16.84
C ALA A 279 -15.87 -7.69 -16.96
N LEU A 280 -15.14 -7.57 -15.83
CA LEU A 280 -13.69 -7.75 -15.85
C LEU A 280 -13.28 -9.13 -16.40
N LYS A 281 -13.96 -10.19 -15.98
CA LYS A 281 -13.66 -11.56 -16.46
C LYS A 281 -13.85 -11.71 -17.96
N SER A 282 -14.71 -10.91 -18.58
CA SER A 282 -14.99 -11.03 -20.00
C SER A 282 -13.83 -10.58 -20.89
N TYR A 283 -12.95 -9.70 -20.39
CA TYR A 283 -11.87 -9.16 -21.21
C TYR A 283 -10.51 -9.02 -20.49
N ARG A 284 -10.48 -9.11 -19.14
CA ARG A 284 -9.23 -9.02 -18.35
C ARG A 284 -8.89 -10.44 -17.90
N LYS A 285 -7.92 -11.03 -18.56
CA LYS A 285 -7.48 -12.39 -18.19
C LYS A 285 -6.25 -12.32 -17.31
N CYS A 286 -6.22 -13.16 -16.31
CA CYS A 286 -5.05 -13.35 -15.46
C CYS A 286 -3.91 -13.93 -16.31
N ASP A 287 -2.69 -13.42 -16.11
CA ASP A 287 -1.52 -13.97 -16.78
C ASP A 287 -1.41 -15.47 -16.45
N PRO A 288 -1.09 -16.33 -17.43
CA PRO A 288 -0.92 -17.77 -17.16
C PRO A 288 0.04 -18.08 -16.01
N SER A 289 1.10 -17.28 -15.83
CA SER A 289 2.06 -17.47 -14.74
C SER A 289 1.44 -17.18 -13.36
N GLU A 290 0.37 -16.38 -13.31
CA GLU A 290 -0.33 -16.01 -12.06
C GLU A 290 -1.56 -16.89 -11.78
N GLN A 291 -2.01 -17.67 -12.76
CA GLN A 291 -3.26 -18.45 -12.64
C GLN A 291 -3.22 -19.49 -11.51
N HIS A 292 -2.05 -20.03 -11.25
CA HIS A 292 -1.86 -21.00 -10.16
C HIS A 292 -2.26 -20.39 -8.80
N ASP A 293 -1.93 -19.12 -8.60
CA ASP A 293 -2.15 -18.45 -7.31
C ASP A 293 -3.53 -17.80 -7.21
N PHE A 294 -4.05 -17.29 -8.31
CA PHE A 294 -5.28 -16.45 -8.32
C PHE A 294 -6.44 -17.06 -9.08
N LYS A 295 -6.26 -18.27 -9.60
CA LYS A 295 -7.32 -19.00 -10.32
C LYS A 295 -7.85 -18.14 -11.48
N SER A 296 -9.15 -17.86 -11.49
CA SER A 296 -9.78 -17.07 -12.54
C SER A 296 -10.06 -15.62 -12.15
N SER A 297 -9.41 -15.11 -11.09
CA SER A 297 -9.60 -13.73 -10.65
C SER A 297 -9.08 -12.75 -11.71
N PRO A 298 -9.92 -11.86 -12.26
CA PRO A 298 -9.46 -10.94 -13.29
C PRO A 298 -8.61 -9.82 -12.69
N PRO A 299 -7.51 -9.40 -13.36
CA PRO A 299 -6.67 -8.32 -12.83
C PRO A 299 -7.26 -6.94 -13.15
N PHE A 300 -7.10 -6.01 -12.21
CA PHE A 300 -7.41 -4.60 -12.42
C PHE A 300 -6.59 -3.75 -11.45
N GLY A 301 -5.62 -3.02 -11.99
CA GLY A 301 -4.64 -2.25 -11.22
C GLY A 301 -3.43 -3.06 -10.81
N TRP A 302 -2.45 -2.38 -10.20
CA TRP A 302 -1.16 -2.97 -9.86
C TRP A 302 -0.79 -2.74 -8.42
N LEU A 303 -0.17 -3.76 -7.83
CA LEU A 303 0.35 -3.75 -6.46
C LEU A 303 1.82 -3.37 -6.50
N TYR A 304 2.21 -2.44 -5.62
CA TYR A 304 3.58 -1.94 -5.55
C TYR A 304 4.15 -2.08 -4.14
N GLY A 305 5.44 -2.42 -4.09
CA GLY A 305 6.24 -2.27 -2.89
C GLY A 305 6.93 -0.91 -2.89
N VAL A 306 7.30 -0.41 -1.72
CA VAL A 306 7.94 0.89 -1.55
C VAL A 306 9.45 0.70 -1.48
N GLU A 307 10.20 1.27 -2.45
CA GLU A 307 11.67 1.24 -2.42
C GLU A 307 12.25 2.52 -1.81
N GLU A 308 11.70 3.68 -2.15
CA GLU A 308 12.12 4.96 -1.58
C GLU A 308 10.90 5.73 -1.11
N THR A 309 10.97 6.23 0.13
CA THR A 309 9.89 6.97 0.77
C THR A 309 9.95 8.45 0.37
N GLY A 310 8.93 9.21 0.71
CA GLY A 310 8.85 10.64 0.39
C GLY A 310 7.43 11.15 0.51
N ILE A 311 7.19 12.32 -0.08
CA ILE A 311 5.88 12.98 -0.05
C ILE A 311 5.26 12.90 -1.44
N LEU A 312 3.96 12.61 -1.49
CA LEU A 312 3.15 12.65 -2.72
C LEU A 312 2.10 13.73 -2.60
N GLU A 313 1.82 14.39 -3.71
CA GLU A 313 0.74 15.39 -3.80
C GLU A 313 -0.09 15.12 -5.06
N VAL A 314 -1.37 15.41 -4.97
CA VAL A 314 -2.25 15.40 -6.16
C VAL A 314 -1.68 16.39 -7.17
N GLY A 315 -1.56 15.96 -8.44
CA GLY A 315 -0.95 16.74 -9.49
C GLY A 315 0.51 16.39 -9.78
N ASP A 316 1.16 15.62 -8.90
CA ASP A 316 2.55 15.21 -9.13
C ASP A 316 2.67 14.39 -10.42
N PRO A 317 3.70 14.64 -11.23
CA PRO A 317 3.94 13.81 -12.41
C PRO A 317 4.39 12.40 -12.02
N VAL A 318 3.91 11.42 -12.78
CA VAL A 318 4.26 10.00 -12.60
C VAL A 318 5.20 9.61 -13.74
N TYR A 319 6.36 9.09 -13.40
CA TYR A 319 7.36 8.64 -14.38
C TYR A 319 7.54 7.14 -14.27
N LYS A 320 7.58 6.44 -15.41
CA LYS A 320 8.11 5.08 -15.42
C LYS A 320 9.62 5.12 -15.62
N ILE A 321 10.32 4.20 -14.98
CA ILE A 321 11.77 4.07 -15.11
C ILE A 321 12.03 3.10 -16.27
N ILE A 322 12.76 3.59 -17.27
CA ILE A 322 13.13 2.78 -18.46
C ILE A 322 14.49 2.14 -18.16
N SER A 323 14.54 0.81 -18.13
CA SER A 323 15.78 0.04 -17.92
C SER A 323 16.62 -0.04 -19.21
#